data_28761fc3ff1576a38a424dbf21a29488
#
_entry.id   28761fc3ff1576a38a424dbf21a29488
#
_cell.length_a   1.000
_cell.length_b   1.000
_cell.length_c   1.000
_cell.angle_alpha   90.00
_cell.angle_beta   90.00
_cell.angle_gamma   90.00
#
_symmetry.space_group_name_H-M   'P 1'
#
loop_
_entity.id
_entity.type
_entity.pdbx_description
1 polymer ?
#
loop_
_entity_poly.entity_id
_entity_poly.type
_entity_poly.pdbx_seq_one_letter_code
_entity_poly.pdbx_strand_id
1 'polypeptide(L)'
;MYDVLALSMEIVGRPQQEIQRVLLSRIDFSATDVPSMVYSAAYLSRFEADEQALKLYEQAAKLQPSRPEPYIMGLRLAIKLKDAEAIEWASTGILTNVWIKDHQQWHEKALNALADLEQSFNKAGRKAEADRVSSARKTALERDLKLELTWNGDGDLDLIVEEPKGTVCSFESPLTAGGGVLLNDGYGPKQENCKEEYLCASGFPGNYIVRVRYVSGNIVGQRAKLKITRYAGSEQPIVETKIVPLSKEDQLIRINLEKGRRDKKSQIPEEPQETQKTSRLGNRNRIRLAGQLSKGSRESLNSFRVSRQVGISTGRQTPVVTGVQNTGGIANQPVITVIPEGISLTGAAVVSPDRRYVRLSLSPQFTNVTEIFTFSFMNP
;
A
#
# COMPACT_ATOMS: atom_id res chain seq x y z
N MET A 1 -2.33 -20.38 10.78
CA MET A 1 -2.02 -21.44 11.77
C MET A 1 -0.59 -21.33 12.29
N TYR A 2 0.45 -21.31 11.45
CA TYR A 2 1.86 -21.22 11.85
C TYR A 2 2.18 -19.95 12.65
N ASP A 3 1.61 -18.79 12.31
CA ASP A 3 1.84 -17.53 13.03
C ASP A 3 1.31 -17.57 14.47
N VAL A 4 0.12 -18.18 14.63
CA VAL A 4 -0.48 -18.35 15.95
C VAL A 4 0.34 -19.33 16.79
N LEU A 5 0.87 -20.38 16.15
CA LEU A 5 1.78 -21.32 16.80
C LEU A 5 3.08 -20.63 17.23
N ALA A 6 3.69 -19.83 16.34
CA ALA A 6 4.89 -19.07 16.65
C ALA A 6 4.69 -18.09 17.81
N LEU A 7 3.58 -17.34 17.82
CA LEU A 7 3.22 -16.45 18.93
C LEU A 7 2.95 -17.23 20.24
N SER A 8 2.27 -18.38 20.15
CA SER A 8 2.03 -19.20 21.33
C SER A 8 3.34 -19.76 21.91
N MET A 9 4.28 -20.15 21.05
CA MET A 9 5.61 -20.61 21.45
C MET A 9 6.42 -19.48 22.10
N GLU A 10 6.31 -18.24 21.61
CA GLU A 10 6.92 -17.06 22.22
C GLU A 10 6.37 -16.84 23.65
N ILE A 11 5.05 -16.88 23.80
CA ILE A 11 4.38 -16.70 25.10
C ILE A 11 4.82 -17.76 26.12
N VAL A 12 5.04 -19.00 25.67
CA VAL A 12 5.48 -20.11 26.54
C VAL A 12 7.01 -20.12 26.74
N GLY A 13 7.73 -19.17 26.13
CA GLY A 13 9.19 -19.04 26.30
C GLY A 13 10.00 -20.12 25.56
N ARG A 14 9.48 -20.62 24.43
CA ARG A 14 10.25 -21.58 23.61
C ARG A 14 11.48 -20.91 22.99
N PRO A 15 12.53 -21.68 22.72
CA PRO A 15 13.73 -21.15 22.06
C PRO A 15 13.40 -20.50 20.72
N GLN A 16 14.04 -19.38 20.44
CA GLN A 16 13.80 -18.57 19.24
C GLN A 16 14.02 -19.36 17.94
N GLN A 17 15.01 -20.27 17.94
CA GLN A 17 15.30 -21.16 16.82
C GLN A 17 14.12 -22.10 16.47
N GLU A 18 13.38 -22.58 17.47
CA GLU A 18 12.21 -23.42 17.23
C GLU A 18 11.07 -22.59 16.62
N ILE A 19 10.87 -21.36 17.08
CA ILE A 19 9.88 -20.43 16.57
C ILE A 19 10.19 -20.07 15.10
N GLN A 20 11.44 -19.75 14.80
CA GLN A 20 11.92 -19.47 13.44
C GLN A 20 11.67 -20.66 12.52
N ARG A 21 11.94 -21.88 12.96
CA ARG A 21 11.70 -23.11 12.17
C ARG A 21 10.24 -23.30 11.82
N VAL A 22 9.32 -23.02 12.73
CA VAL A 22 7.86 -23.04 12.48
C VAL A 22 7.46 -22.03 11.42
N LEU A 23 8.00 -20.81 11.48
CA LEU A 23 7.73 -19.77 10.49
C LEU A 23 8.30 -20.12 9.11
N LEU A 24 9.50 -20.68 9.05
CA LEU A 24 10.11 -21.15 7.80
C LEU A 24 9.30 -22.27 7.16
N SER A 25 8.77 -23.21 7.93
CA SER A 25 7.90 -24.29 7.42
C SER A 25 6.64 -23.75 6.73
N ARG A 26 6.12 -22.58 7.15
CA ARG A 26 5.02 -21.92 6.46
C ARG A 26 5.37 -21.50 5.04
N ILE A 27 6.60 -21.01 4.84
CA ILE A 27 7.07 -20.48 3.57
C ILE A 27 7.11 -21.60 2.52
N ASP A 28 7.55 -22.79 2.92
CA ASP A 28 7.62 -23.97 2.03
C ASP A 28 6.25 -24.36 1.47
N PHE A 29 5.17 -24.07 2.20
CA PHE A 29 3.79 -24.38 1.79
C PHE A 29 3.06 -23.23 1.07
N SER A 30 3.57 -21.97 1.14
CA SER A 30 2.86 -20.78 0.62
C SER A 30 3.70 -19.98 -0.38
N ALA A 31 4.69 -20.58 -1.02
CA ALA A 31 5.73 -19.90 -1.80
C ALA A 31 5.27 -19.06 -3.01
N THR A 32 3.98 -19.01 -3.34
CA THR A 32 3.47 -18.33 -4.53
C THR A 32 2.67 -17.06 -4.23
N ASP A 33 2.25 -16.84 -3.00
CA ASP A 33 1.46 -15.69 -2.60
C ASP A 33 2.36 -14.59 -2.00
N VAL A 34 2.60 -13.52 -2.76
CA VAL A 34 3.49 -12.42 -2.37
C VAL A 34 3.06 -11.73 -1.07
N PRO A 35 1.77 -11.40 -0.84
CA PRO A 35 1.34 -10.87 0.46
C PRO A 35 1.71 -11.76 1.64
N SER A 36 1.52 -13.07 1.52
CA SER A 36 1.90 -14.03 2.56
C SER A 36 3.42 -14.10 2.76
N MET A 37 4.21 -13.97 1.69
CA MET A 37 5.68 -13.90 1.79
C MET A 37 6.12 -12.66 2.56
N VAL A 38 5.59 -11.48 2.22
CA VAL A 38 5.89 -10.21 2.89
C VAL A 38 5.53 -10.28 4.37
N TYR A 39 4.37 -10.83 4.68
CA TYR A 39 3.92 -11.02 6.05
C TYR A 39 4.84 -11.99 6.82
N SER A 40 5.21 -13.11 6.21
CA SER A 40 6.12 -14.08 6.83
C SER A 40 7.51 -13.49 7.06
N ALA A 41 8.03 -12.67 6.14
CA ALA A 41 9.28 -11.97 6.32
C ALA A 41 9.24 -11.00 7.50
N ALA A 42 8.13 -10.27 7.68
CA ALA A 42 7.95 -9.38 8.82
C ALA A 42 7.96 -10.15 10.16
N TYR A 43 7.35 -11.34 10.21
CA TYR A 43 7.41 -12.20 11.39
C TYR A 43 8.82 -12.74 11.64
N LEU A 44 9.52 -13.22 10.60
CA LEU A 44 10.91 -13.66 10.74
C LEU A 44 11.80 -12.55 11.32
N SER A 45 11.65 -11.31 10.83
CA SER A 45 12.39 -10.17 11.36
C SER A 45 12.05 -9.86 12.83
N ARG A 46 10.79 -10.01 13.22
CA ARG A 46 10.38 -9.88 14.63
C ARG A 46 11.10 -10.88 15.53
N PHE A 47 11.36 -12.07 15.04
CA PHE A 47 12.07 -13.13 15.77
C PHE A 47 13.57 -13.17 15.44
N GLU A 48 14.14 -12.04 15.03
CA GLU A 48 15.58 -11.84 14.80
C GLU A 48 16.17 -12.77 13.69
N ALA A 49 15.32 -13.34 12.84
CA ALA A 49 15.74 -14.08 11.66
C ALA A 49 15.88 -13.11 10.45
N ASP A 50 16.66 -12.04 10.62
CA ASP A 50 16.72 -10.91 9.70
C ASP A 50 17.27 -11.30 8.32
N GLU A 51 18.27 -12.19 8.25
CA GLU A 51 18.82 -12.66 6.96
C GLU A 51 17.79 -13.46 6.14
N GLN A 52 17.01 -14.31 6.81
CA GLN A 52 15.95 -15.09 6.16
C GLN A 52 14.81 -14.19 5.73
N ALA A 53 14.46 -13.20 6.56
CA ALA A 53 13.45 -12.18 6.23
C ALA A 53 13.87 -11.37 5.00
N LEU A 54 15.14 -10.95 4.92
CA LEU A 54 15.69 -10.20 3.80
C LEU A 54 15.60 -11.01 2.49
N LYS A 55 16.06 -12.26 2.49
CA LYS A 55 15.95 -13.16 1.33
C LYS A 55 14.49 -13.33 0.87
N LEU A 56 13.55 -13.40 1.80
CA LEU A 56 12.14 -13.55 1.47
C LEU A 56 11.56 -12.25 0.86
N TYR A 57 11.99 -11.08 1.33
CA TYR A 57 11.66 -9.81 0.68
C TYR A 57 12.22 -9.71 -0.74
N GLU A 58 13.46 -10.15 -0.97
CA GLU A 58 14.04 -10.20 -2.32
C GLU A 58 13.23 -11.12 -3.26
N GLN A 59 12.82 -12.30 -2.77
CA GLN A 59 11.97 -13.20 -3.54
C GLN A 59 10.59 -12.57 -3.85
N ALA A 60 9.97 -11.95 -2.87
CA ALA A 60 8.71 -11.24 -3.04
C ALA A 60 8.81 -10.12 -4.10
N ALA A 61 9.90 -9.35 -4.09
CA ALA A 61 10.17 -8.32 -5.07
C ALA A 61 10.39 -8.87 -6.49
N LYS A 62 11.00 -10.05 -6.63
CA LYS A 62 11.15 -10.72 -7.95
C LYS A 62 9.80 -11.13 -8.53
N LEU A 63 8.85 -11.55 -7.69
CA LEU A 63 7.50 -11.94 -8.13
C LEU A 63 6.61 -10.74 -8.43
N GLN A 64 6.68 -9.68 -7.62
CA GLN A 64 5.93 -8.43 -7.82
C GLN A 64 6.85 -7.21 -7.68
N PRO A 65 7.60 -6.84 -8.74
CA PRO A 65 8.59 -5.76 -8.68
C PRO A 65 8.01 -4.37 -8.38
N SER A 66 6.73 -4.15 -8.63
CA SER A 66 6.06 -2.86 -8.36
C SER A 66 5.59 -2.70 -6.91
N ARG A 67 5.70 -3.74 -6.10
CA ARG A 67 5.22 -3.73 -4.71
C ARG A 67 6.20 -3.01 -3.78
N PRO A 68 5.75 -2.03 -2.96
CA PRO A 68 6.64 -1.21 -2.13
C PRO A 68 7.22 -1.94 -0.92
N GLU A 69 6.43 -2.78 -0.24
CA GLU A 69 6.78 -3.35 1.06
C GLU A 69 8.09 -4.16 1.06
N PRO A 70 8.38 -5.01 0.05
CA PRO A 70 9.62 -5.76 0.01
C PRO A 70 10.87 -4.88 0.02
N TYR A 71 10.86 -3.79 -0.74
CA TYR A 71 12.01 -2.88 -0.80
C TYR A 71 12.13 -2.02 0.46
N ILE A 72 11.02 -1.49 0.96
CA ILE A 72 10.99 -0.63 2.15
C ILE A 72 11.45 -1.41 3.39
N MET A 73 10.91 -2.60 3.60
CA MET A 73 11.27 -3.46 4.73
C MET A 73 12.66 -4.07 4.52
N GLY A 74 13.00 -4.44 3.28
CA GLY A 74 14.33 -4.90 2.90
C GLY A 74 15.42 -3.88 3.20
N LEU A 75 15.19 -2.60 2.87
CA LEU A 75 16.16 -1.52 3.17
C LEU A 75 16.43 -1.39 4.67
N ARG A 76 15.39 -1.48 5.50
CA ARG A 76 15.55 -1.43 6.97
C ARG A 76 16.43 -2.56 7.49
N LEU A 77 16.20 -3.79 6.98
CA LEU A 77 17.00 -4.96 7.37
C LEU A 77 18.42 -4.88 6.81
N ALA A 78 18.59 -4.48 5.57
CA ALA A 78 19.90 -4.33 4.93
C ALA A 78 20.79 -3.34 5.70
N ILE A 79 20.24 -2.22 6.15
CA ILE A 79 20.96 -1.24 6.98
C ILE A 79 21.30 -1.85 8.36
N LYS A 80 20.37 -2.56 8.99
CA LYS A 80 20.59 -3.24 10.27
C LYS A 80 21.71 -4.28 10.19
N LEU A 81 21.71 -5.08 9.11
CA LEU A 81 22.70 -6.13 8.84
C LEU A 81 24.01 -5.58 8.27
N LYS A 82 24.05 -4.30 7.87
CA LYS A 82 25.17 -3.67 7.15
C LYS A 82 25.52 -4.39 5.86
N ASP A 83 24.52 -4.94 5.19
CA ASP A 83 24.66 -5.67 3.92
C ASP A 83 24.63 -4.66 2.76
N ALA A 84 25.79 -4.42 2.15
CA ALA A 84 25.97 -3.44 1.10
C ALA A 84 25.18 -3.79 -0.19
N GLU A 85 25.11 -5.07 -0.56
CA GLU A 85 24.41 -5.53 -1.76
C GLU A 85 22.89 -5.38 -1.57
N ALA A 86 22.41 -5.73 -0.39
CA ALA A 86 21.01 -5.58 -0.05
C ALA A 86 20.59 -4.10 0.08
N ILE A 87 21.47 -3.22 0.59
CA ILE A 87 21.22 -1.75 0.61
C ILE A 87 21.09 -1.22 -0.82
N GLU A 88 22.00 -1.61 -1.71
CA GLU A 88 21.96 -1.21 -3.12
C GLU A 88 20.69 -1.71 -3.80
N TRP A 89 20.36 -3.01 -3.63
CA TRP A 89 19.16 -3.63 -4.19
C TRP A 89 17.88 -2.94 -3.72
N ALA A 90 17.70 -2.79 -2.43
CA ALA A 90 16.48 -2.22 -1.87
C ALA A 90 16.31 -0.74 -2.23
N SER A 91 17.40 0.03 -2.15
CA SER A 91 17.39 1.46 -2.48
C SER A 91 17.13 1.70 -3.96
N THR A 92 17.77 0.95 -4.86
CA THR A 92 17.52 1.08 -6.31
C THR A 92 16.09 0.64 -6.65
N GLY A 93 15.55 -0.40 -6.00
CA GLY A 93 14.16 -0.82 -6.15
C GLY A 93 13.18 0.26 -5.72
N ILE A 94 13.43 0.95 -4.59
CA ILE A 94 12.63 2.10 -4.16
C ILE A 94 12.69 3.22 -5.20
N LEU A 95 13.89 3.59 -5.68
CA LEU A 95 14.06 4.69 -6.61
C LEU A 95 13.47 4.41 -8.00
N THR A 96 13.51 3.17 -8.46
CA THR A 96 12.95 2.76 -9.77
C THR A 96 11.43 2.85 -9.77
N ASN A 97 10.78 2.54 -8.65
CA ASN A 97 9.34 2.56 -8.54
C ASN A 97 8.85 3.93 -8.04
N VAL A 98 7.68 4.31 -8.51
CA VAL A 98 6.97 5.49 -8.04
C VAL A 98 5.62 5.02 -7.54
N TRP A 99 5.32 5.35 -6.29
CA TRP A 99 4.06 4.99 -5.66
C TRP A 99 3.22 6.23 -5.38
N ILE A 100 1.91 6.08 -5.34
CA ILE A 100 0.98 7.19 -5.16
C ILE A 100 1.17 7.85 -3.78
N LYS A 101 1.45 7.04 -2.75
CA LYS A 101 1.62 7.51 -1.37
C LYS A 101 3.09 7.48 -0.96
N ASP A 102 3.52 8.53 -0.28
CA ASP A 102 4.82 8.62 0.42
C ASP A 102 6.08 8.34 -0.42
N HIS A 103 5.96 8.33 -1.78
CA HIS A 103 7.11 7.98 -2.63
C HIS A 103 8.28 8.94 -2.42
N GLN A 104 8.05 10.24 -2.25
CA GLN A 104 9.11 11.23 -2.05
C GLN A 104 9.92 10.93 -0.78
N GLN A 105 9.25 10.64 0.32
CA GLN A 105 9.90 10.29 1.58
C GLN A 105 10.76 9.03 1.47
N TRP A 106 10.27 8.01 0.76
CA TRP A 106 11.01 6.77 0.56
C TRP A 106 12.16 6.95 -0.41
N HIS A 107 11.99 7.75 -1.46
CA HIS A 107 13.07 8.12 -2.37
C HIS A 107 14.20 8.86 -1.64
N GLU A 108 13.87 9.81 -0.76
CA GLU A 108 14.86 10.51 0.06
C GLU A 108 15.65 9.54 0.95
N LYS A 109 14.97 8.64 1.65
CA LYS A 109 15.64 7.62 2.48
C LYS A 109 16.56 6.71 1.65
N ALA A 110 16.11 6.28 0.49
CA ALA A 110 16.92 5.45 -0.41
C ALA A 110 18.15 6.20 -0.96
N LEU A 111 17.99 7.48 -1.33
CA LEU A 111 19.09 8.32 -1.77
C LEU A 111 20.14 8.50 -0.68
N ASN A 112 19.72 8.75 0.56
CA ASN A 112 20.62 8.89 1.70
C ASN A 112 21.36 7.57 1.96
N ALA A 113 20.67 6.42 1.93
CA ALA A 113 21.31 5.12 2.13
C ALA A 113 22.38 4.80 1.05
N LEU A 114 22.10 5.14 -0.22
CA LEU A 114 23.08 4.97 -1.30
C LEU A 114 24.25 5.95 -1.18
N ALA A 115 24.00 7.19 -0.75
CA ALA A 115 25.07 8.17 -0.52
C ALA A 115 26.01 7.74 0.62
N ASP A 116 25.44 7.23 1.72
CA ASP A 116 26.22 6.69 2.84
C ASP A 116 27.04 5.47 2.42
N LEU A 117 26.45 4.58 1.61
CA LEU A 117 27.14 3.41 1.07
C LEU A 117 28.29 3.81 0.13
N GLU A 118 28.06 4.72 -0.80
CA GLU A 118 29.06 5.28 -1.73
C GLU A 118 30.22 5.92 -0.94
N GLN A 119 29.90 6.71 0.10
CA GLN A 119 30.91 7.32 0.96
C GLN A 119 31.73 6.26 1.72
N SER A 120 31.08 5.20 2.21
CA SER A 120 31.78 4.12 2.93
C SER A 120 32.78 3.38 2.04
N PHE A 121 32.41 3.11 0.78
CA PHE A 121 33.29 2.49 -0.20
C PHE A 121 34.48 3.40 -0.56
N ASN A 122 34.22 4.70 -0.75
CA ASN A 122 35.28 5.68 -1.02
C ASN A 122 36.29 5.77 0.14
N LYS A 123 35.81 5.80 1.40
CA LYS A 123 36.68 5.80 2.60
C LYS A 123 37.51 4.53 2.72
N ALA A 124 36.96 3.39 2.26
CA ALA A 124 37.66 2.11 2.24
C ALA A 124 38.58 1.90 1.02
N GLY A 125 38.69 2.88 0.13
CA GLY A 125 39.47 2.77 -1.11
C GLY A 125 38.86 1.90 -2.20
N ARG A 126 37.61 1.47 -2.02
CA ARG A 126 36.85 0.59 -2.93
C ARG A 126 36.12 1.41 -4.00
N LYS A 127 36.94 2.07 -4.86
CA LYS A 127 36.39 3.03 -5.84
C LYS A 127 35.46 2.38 -6.87
N ALA A 128 35.76 1.16 -7.33
CA ALA A 128 34.95 0.45 -8.31
C ALA A 128 33.50 0.20 -7.80
N GLU A 129 33.36 -0.16 -6.51
CA GLU A 129 32.06 -0.35 -5.89
C GLU A 129 31.33 0.99 -5.69
N ALA A 130 32.04 2.05 -5.32
CA ALA A 130 31.45 3.39 -5.22
C ALA A 130 30.90 3.85 -6.58
N ASP A 131 31.67 3.68 -7.67
CA ASP A 131 31.25 4.02 -9.04
C ASP A 131 30.06 3.17 -9.49
N ARG A 132 30.01 1.88 -9.11
CA ARG A 132 28.87 0.98 -9.37
C ARG A 132 27.59 1.49 -8.69
N VAL A 133 27.65 1.82 -7.40
CA VAL A 133 26.52 2.35 -6.64
C VAL A 133 26.03 3.67 -7.22
N SER A 134 26.95 4.56 -7.60
CA SER A 134 26.62 5.84 -8.24
C SER A 134 25.91 5.64 -9.58
N SER A 135 26.37 4.70 -10.40
CA SER A 135 25.77 4.33 -11.69
C SER A 135 24.38 3.71 -11.49
N ALA A 136 24.25 2.78 -10.53
CA ALA A 136 22.97 2.15 -10.20
C ALA A 136 21.92 3.18 -9.73
N ARG A 137 22.34 4.14 -8.89
CA ARG A 137 21.51 5.27 -8.47
C ARG A 137 21.03 6.10 -9.65
N LYS A 138 21.94 6.46 -10.59
CA LYS A 138 21.59 7.23 -11.79
C LYS A 138 20.55 6.52 -12.63
N THR A 139 20.78 5.23 -12.93
CA THR A 139 19.84 4.40 -13.71
C THR A 139 18.47 4.25 -13.03
N ALA A 140 18.45 4.07 -11.70
CA ALA A 140 17.21 3.94 -10.94
C ALA A 140 16.35 5.22 -10.92
N LEU A 141 16.97 6.40 -11.14
CA LEU A 141 16.29 7.69 -11.21
C LEU A 141 15.80 8.06 -12.61
N GLU A 142 16.16 7.30 -13.63
CA GLU A 142 15.68 7.56 -14.99
C GLU A 142 14.17 7.34 -15.11
N ARG A 143 13.52 8.17 -15.93
CA ARG A 143 12.08 8.12 -16.22
C ARG A 143 11.87 8.19 -17.72
N ASP A 144 11.19 7.20 -18.27
CA ASP A 144 10.94 7.13 -19.72
C ASP A 144 10.02 8.23 -20.18
N LEU A 145 8.96 8.53 -19.42
CA LEU A 145 8.03 9.60 -19.73
C LEU A 145 7.56 10.30 -18.45
N LYS A 146 7.59 11.63 -18.48
CA LYS A 146 7.01 12.50 -17.45
C LYS A 146 6.18 13.56 -18.13
N LEU A 147 4.92 13.72 -17.66
CA LEU A 147 4.00 14.74 -18.12
C LEU A 147 3.61 15.63 -16.93
N GLU A 148 3.72 16.93 -17.12
CA GLU A 148 3.32 17.92 -16.13
C GLU A 148 2.33 18.87 -16.79
N LEU A 149 1.05 18.74 -16.45
CA LEU A 149 -0.01 19.64 -16.86
C LEU A 149 -0.18 20.71 -15.80
N THR A 150 -0.11 21.97 -16.17
CA THR A 150 -0.28 23.12 -15.25
C THR A 150 -1.19 24.16 -15.86
N TRP A 151 -2.00 24.78 -15.01
CA TRP A 151 -2.90 25.86 -15.40
C TRP A 151 -3.02 26.92 -14.29
N ASN A 152 -3.69 28.03 -14.58
CA ASN A 152 -3.98 29.06 -13.61
C ASN A 152 -5.49 29.27 -13.53
N GLY A 153 -6.01 29.44 -12.32
CA GLY A 153 -7.43 29.66 -12.07
C GLY A 153 -7.97 28.70 -11.02
N ASP A 154 -9.28 28.66 -10.90
CA ASP A 154 -10.01 27.77 -9.99
C ASP A 154 -10.65 26.58 -10.73
N GLY A 155 -10.25 26.37 -11.98
CA GLY A 155 -10.77 25.29 -12.80
C GLY A 155 -10.13 23.95 -12.51
N ASP A 156 -10.82 22.90 -12.97
CA ASP A 156 -10.46 21.51 -12.85
C ASP A 156 -10.18 20.90 -14.22
N LEU A 157 -9.03 20.24 -14.38
CA LEU A 157 -8.60 19.56 -15.60
C LEU A 157 -8.20 18.13 -15.25
N ASP A 158 -8.64 17.16 -16.06
CA ASP A 158 -8.19 15.77 -15.98
C ASP A 158 -7.11 15.48 -17.03
N LEU A 159 -6.02 14.86 -16.58
CA LEU A 159 -4.99 14.27 -17.43
C LEU A 159 -5.21 12.77 -17.56
N ILE A 160 -5.59 12.32 -18.73
CA ILE A 160 -5.84 10.92 -19.05
C ILE A 160 -4.78 10.47 -20.06
N VAL A 161 -4.06 9.39 -19.74
CA VAL A 161 -2.98 8.87 -20.60
C VAL A 161 -3.29 7.44 -21.01
N GLU A 162 -3.53 7.25 -22.31
CA GLU A 162 -3.64 5.93 -22.92
C GLU A 162 -2.25 5.47 -23.37
N GLU A 163 -1.80 4.34 -22.84
CA GLU A 163 -0.48 3.78 -23.07
C GLU A 163 -0.46 2.81 -24.25
N PRO A 164 0.70 2.54 -24.87
CA PRO A 164 0.78 1.76 -26.14
C PRO A 164 0.17 0.35 -26.09
N LYS A 165 0.05 -0.25 -24.90
CA LYS A 165 -0.55 -1.59 -24.72
C LYS A 165 -2.01 -1.55 -24.26
N GLY A 166 -2.68 -0.38 -24.40
CA GLY A 166 -4.10 -0.22 -24.11
C GLY A 166 -4.44 -0.09 -22.62
N THR A 167 -3.48 0.18 -21.77
CA THR A 167 -3.71 0.60 -20.38
C THR A 167 -3.99 2.10 -20.34
N VAL A 168 -4.88 2.53 -19.44
CA VAL A 168 -5.27 3.94 -19.31
C VAL A 168 -5.01 4.39 -17.89
N CYS A 169 -4.15 5.40 -17.75
CA CYS A 169 -3.87 6.07 -16.49
C CYS A 169 -4.77 7.30 -16.37
N SER A 170 -5.49 7.41 -15.30
CA SER A 170 -6.42 8.51 -15.01
C SER A 170 -6.63 8.64 -13.50
N PHE A 171 -7.36 9.64 -13.07
CA PHE A 171 -7.83 9.77 -11.70
C PHE A 171 -8.51 8.49 -11.17
N GLU A 172 -9.36 7.83 -11.98
CA GLU A 172 -10.05 6.59 -11.59
C GLU A 172 -9.11 5.38 -11.53
N SER A 173 -8.04 5.41 -12.28
CA SER A 173 -7.03 4.35 -12.35
C SER A 173 -5.62 4.96 -12.34
N PRO A 174 -5.17 5.45 -11.17
CA PRO A 174 -3.94 6.23 -11.05
C PRO A 174 -2.66 5.39 -11.17
N LEU A 175 -2.75 4.06 -11.18
CA LEU A 175 -1.64 3.13 -11.38
C LEU A 175 -2.01 2.13 -12.48
N THR A 176 -1.12 1.95 -13.47
CA THR A 176 -1.37 1.06 -14.59
C THR A 176 -0.41 -0.12 -14.67
N ALA A 177 -0.87 -1.21 -15.27
CA ALA A 177 -0.01 -2.35 -15.62
C ALA A 177 1.07 -1.98 -16.67
N GLY A 178 0.88 -0.88 -17.39
CA GLY A 178 1.86 -0.32 -18.33
C GLY A 178 2.97 0.47 -17.69
N GLY A 179 2.89 0.74 -16.38
CA GLY A 179 3.91 1.41 -15.59
C GLY A 179 3.68 2.90 -15.37
N GLY A 180 2.57 3.44 -15.86
CA GLY A 180 2.16 4.81 -15.59
C GLY A 180 1.57 5.01 -14.22
N VAL A 181 1.87 6.15 -13.63
CA VAL A 181 1.35 6.59 -12.32
C VAL A 181 0.90 8.04 -12.43
N LEU A 182 -0.33 8.33 -12.02
CA LEU A 182 -0.81 9.69 -11.79
C LEU A 182 -0.49 10.07 -10.35
N LEU A 183 0.46 11.00 -10.18
CA LEU A 183 0.99 11.36 -8.86
C LEU A 183 0.22 12.49 -8.20
N ASN A 184 -0.36 13.34 -8.99
CA ASN A 184 -1.08 14.50 -8.54
C ASN A 184 -2.34 14.66 -9.38
N ASP A 185 -3.46 14.83 -8.70
CA ASP A 185 -4.77 15.14 -9.23
C ASP A 185 -5.18 16.46 -8.57
N GLY A 186 -4.84 17.56 -9.25
CA GLY A 186 -4.98 18.89 -8.71
C GLY A 186 -6.23 19.58 -9.22
N TYR A 187 -7.07 20.08 -8.32
CA TYR A 187 -8.20 20.93 -8.66
C TYR A 187 -8.13 22.26 -7.92
N GLY A 188 -8.65 23.35 -8.56
CA GLY A 188 -8.80 24.65 -7.87
C GLY A 188 -9.76 24.55 -6.70
N PRO A 189 -9.67 25.30 -5.60
CA PRO A 189 -9.60 26.77 -5.61
C PRO A 189 -8.23 27.36 -5.24
N LYS A 190 -7.24 26.54 -4.91
CA LYS A 190 -5.88 27.04 -4.62
C LYS A 190 -5.06 27.04 -5.90
N GLN A 191 -4.80 28.22 -6.45
CA GLN A 191 -3.98 28.40 -7.68
C GLN A 191 -2.63 27.69 -7.63
N GLU A 192 -2.09 27.46 -6.44
CA GLU A 192 -0.82 26.79 -6.21
C GLU A 192 -0.86 25.28 -6.54
N ASN A 193 -2.05 24.68 -6.60
CA ASN A 193 -2.26 23.25 -6.80
C ASN A 193 -2.84 22.89 -8.18
N CYS A 194 -2.95 23.84 -9.10
CA CYS A 194 -3.45 23.58 -10.44
C CYS A 194 -2.41 22.84 -11.28
N LYS A 195 -2.19 21.58 -10.92
CA LYS A 195 -1.19 20.72 -11.53
C LYS A 195 -1.64 19.26 -11.51
N GLU A 196 -1.49 18.59 -12.64
CA GLU A 196 -1.52 17.13 -12.71
C GLU A 196 -0.20 16.59 -13.22
N GLU A 197 0.21 15.46 -12.70
CA GLU A 197 1.48 14.87 -13.01
C GLU A 197 1.34 13.36 -13.27
N TYR A 198 1.65 12.97 -14.52
CA TYR A 198 1.80 11.58 -14.90
C TYR A 198 3.27 11.24 -15.01
N LEU A 199 3.65 10.09 -14.49
CA LEU A 199 5.02 9.60 -14.53
C LEU A 199 5.04 8.11 -14.90
N CYS A 200 5.90 7.78 -15.86
CA CYS A 200 6.20 6.41 -16.23
C CYS A 200 7.70 6.16 -16.08
N ALA A 201 8.07 5.41 -15.04
CA ALA A 201 9.48 5.13 -14.75
C ALA A 201 10.11 4.24 -15.84
N SER A 202 9.35 3.22 -16.28
CA SER A 202 9.74 2.34 -17.38
C SER A 202 8.49 2.09 -18.24
N GLY A 203 8.45 2.69 -19.42
CA GLY A 203 7.31 2.66 -20.34
C GLY A 203 7.50 1.70 -21.50
N PHE A 204 6.39 1.32 -22.14
CA PHE A 204 6.45 0.61 -23.42
C PHE A 204 6.88 1.56 -24.54
N PRO A 205 7.69 1.11 -25.51
CA PRO A 205 7.89 1.88 -26.72
C PRO A 205 6.57 1.99 -27.51
N GLY A 206 6.35 3.15 -28.16
CA GLY A 206 5.17 3.39 -28.97
C GLY A 206 4.48 4.71 -28.69
N ASN A 207 3.23 4.81 -29.14
CA ASN A 207 2.45 6.04 -29.06
C ASN A 207 1.61 6.08 -27.77
N TYR A 208 1.81 7.12 -27.00
CA TYR A 208 0.98 7.53 -25.87
C TYR A 208 -0.02 8.56 -26.35
N ILE A 209 -1.30 8.38 -26.03
CA ILE A 209 -2.36 9.34 -26.34
C ILE A 209 -2.73 10.05 -25.06
N VAL A 210 -2.38 11.31 -24.96
CA VAL A 210 -2.66 12.17 -23.82
C VAL A 210 -3.92 12.94 -24.10
N ARG A 211 -4.92 12.83 -23.22
CA ARG A 211 -6.16 13.59 -23.24
C ARG A 211 -6.15 14.61 -22.11
N VAL A 212 -6.37 15.85 -22.43
CA VAL A 212 -6.61 16.91 -21.46
C VAL A 212 -8.10 17.25 -21.52
N ARG A 213 -8.81 16.98 -20.45
CA ARG A 213 -10.24 17.20 -20.31
C ARG A 213 -10.50 18.39 -19.39
N TYR A 214 -11.34 19.30 -19.87
CA TYR A 214 -11.87 20.35 -19.01
C TYR A 214 -13.09 19.82 -18.24
N VAL A 215 -13.03 19.86 -16.91
CA VAL A 215 -14.10 19.37 -16.03
C VAL A 215 -15.00 20.51 -15.60
N SER A 216 -14.42 21.55 -14.96
CA SER A 216 -15.23 22.65 -14.40
C SER A 216 -14.38 23.87 -14.06
N GLY A 217 -15.03 24.96 -13.61
CA GLY A 217 -14.42 26.17 -13.07
C GLY A 217 -13.90 27.15 -14.11
N ASN A 218 -13.05 28.10 -13.70
CA ASN A 218 -12.47 29.11 -14.58
C ASN A 218 -10.98 28.93 -14.74
N ILE A 219 -10.52 28.84 -15.98
CA ILE A 219 -9.09 28.73 -16.28
C ILE A 219 -8.66 29.99 -17.04
N VAL A 220 -7.64 30.65 -16.52
CA VAL A 220 -7.15 31.92 -17.05
C VAL A 220 -6.64 31.71 -18.48
N GLY A 221 -7.22 32.47 -19.42
CA GLY A 221 -6.87 32.42 -20.84
C GLY A 221 -7.32 31.16 -21.54
N GLN A 222 -8.18 30.32 -20.95
CA GLN A 222 -8.69 29.07 -21.53
C GLN A 222 -7.61 28.19 -22.11
N ARG A 223 -6.51 28.05 -21.39
CA ARG A 223 -5.33 27.27 -21.81
C ARG A 223 -4.60 26.66 -20.62
N ALA A 224 -4.03 25.50 -20.85
CA ALA A 224 -3.09 24.84 -19.95
C ALA A 224 -1.72 24.70 -20.60
N LYS A 225 -0.70 24.46 -19.78
CA LYS A 225 0.66 24.21 -20.23
C LYS A 225 0.98 22.74 -19.93
N LEU A 226 1.26 21.95 -20.99
CA LEU A 226 1.71 20.58 -20.87
C LEU A 226 3.22 20.53 -21.14
N LYS A 227 4.00 20.19 -20.12
CA LYS A 227 5.43 19.89 -20.26
C LYS A 227 5.61 18.38 -20.39
N ILE A 228 6.25 17.96 -21.46
CA ILE A 228 6.54 16.57 -21.80
C ILE A 228 8.04 16.38 -21.65
N THR A 229 8.46 15.47 -20.77
CA THR A 229 9.87 15.11 -20.62
C THR A 229 10.02 13.62 -20.92
N ARG A 230 10.75 13.30 -21.98
CA ARG A 230 11.14 11.93 -22.32
C ARG A 230 12.55 11.69 -21.83
N TYR A 231 12.81 10.50 -21.30
CA TYR A 231 14.11 10.05 -20.78
C TYR A 231 14.69 10.98 -19.70
N ALA A 232 13.84 11.45 -18.79
CA ALA A 232 14.26 12.29 -17.68
C ALA A 232 15.26 11.55 -16.79
N GLY A 233 16.34 12.23 -16.40
CA GLY A 233 17.43 11.63 -15.63
C GLY A 233 18.50 10.92 -16.46
N SER A 234 18.27 10.70 -17.75
CA SER A 234 19.27 10.19 -18.68
C SER A 234 20.26 11.29 -19.10
N GLU A 235 21.28 10.92 -19.87
CA GLU A 235 22.26 11.89 -20.40
C GLU A 235 21.66 12.84 -21.47
N GLN A 236 20.59 12.43 -22.13
CA GLN A 236 19.95 13.17 -23.21
C GLN A 236 18.44 13.25 -23.02
N PRO A 237 17.95 14.00 -22.02
CA PRO A 237 16.52 14.18 -21.84
C PRO A 237 15.95 15.06 -22.95
N ILE A 238 14.77 14.70 -23.46
CA ILE A 238 14.03 15.47 -24.45
C ILE A 238 12.88 16.18 -23.74
N VAL A 239 12.91 17.52 -23.73
CA VAL A 239 11.88 18.34 -23.09
C VAL A 239 11.13 19.13 -24.16
N GLU A 240 9.81 18.98 -24.17
CA GLU A 240 8.90 19.70 -25.04
C GLU A 240 7.80 20.36 -24.20
N THR A 241 7.41 21.57 -24.57
CA THR A 241 6.29 22.27 -23.90
C THR A 241 5.23 22.61 -24.94
N LYS A 242 3.98 22.23 -24.66
CA LYS A 242 2.82 22.55 -25.49
C LYS A 242 1.83 23.40 -24.70
N ILE A 243 1.31 24.43 -25.38
CA ILE A 243 0.13 25.15 -24.89
C ILE A 243 -1.09 24.42 -25.40
N VAL A 244 -1.93 24.00 -24.50
CA VAL A 244 -3.16 23.25 -24.78
C VAL A 244 -4.33 24.21 -24.66
N PRO A 245 -4.99 24.55 -25.78
CA PRO A 245 -6.22 25.34 -25.73
C PRO A 245 -7.33 24.48 -25.12
N LEU A 246 -8.12 25.06 -24.23
CA LEU A 246 -9.19 24.34 -23.56
C LEU A 246 -10.53 24.62 -24.24
N SER A 247 -11.29 23.57 -24.45
CA SER A 247 -12.63 23.62 -25.03
C SER A 247 -13.52 22.61 -24.29
N LYS A 248 -14.79 22.52 -24.70
CA LYS A 248 -15.70 21.48 -24.19
C LYS A 248 -15.32 20.05 -24.64
N GLU A 249 -14.51 19.96 -25.70
CA GLU A 249 -14.02 18.68 -26.22
C GLU A 249 -12.62 18.40 -25.67
N ASP A 250 -12.34 17.12 -25.41
CA ASP A 250 -11.05 16.65 -24.95
C ASP A 250 -9.94 17.03 -25.96
N GLN A 251 -8.84 17.59 -25.47
CA GLN A 251 -7.68 17.88 -26.31
C GLN A 251 -6.78 16.65 -26.38
N LEU A 252 -6.51 16.17 -27.59
CA LEU A 252 -5.72 14.96 -27.83
C LEU A 252 -4.31 15.31 -28.27
N ILE A 253 -3.31 14.79 -27.54
CA ILE A 253 -1.89 14.99 -27.85
C ILE A 253 -1.25 13.62 -27.98
N ARG A 254 -0.58 13.37 -29.11
CA ARG A 254 0.17 12.13 -29.35
C ARG A 254 1.64 12.35 -29.02
N ILE A 255 2.21 11.42 -28.26
CA ILE A 255 3.61 11.42 -27.84
C ILE A 255 4.21 10.07 -28.22
N ASN A 256 5.22 10.08 -29.07
CA ASN A 256 5.97 8.86 -29.39
C ASN A 256 7.15 8.68 -28.45
N LEU A 257 7.20 7.51 -27.78
CA LEU A 257 8.32 7.06 -26.98
C LEU A 257 9.07 5.95 -27.74
N GLU A 258 10.21 6.28 -28.35
CA GLU A 258 10.95 5.35 -29.20
C GLU A 258 11.69 4.29 -28.38
N LYS A 259 12.32 4.70 -27.28
CA LYS A 259 13.18 3.86 -26.44
C LYS A 259 12.55 3.61 -25.06
N GLY A 260 11.37 2.97 -25.07
CA GLY A 260 10.75 2.52 -23.82
C GLY A 260 11.45 1.28 -23.25
N ARG A 261 11.68 1.23 -21.96
CA ARG A 261 12.43 0.15 -21.28
C ARG A 261 11.56 -1.02 -20.82
N ARG A 262 10.23 -0.97 -21.07
CA ARG A 262 9.28 -2.01 -20.65
C ARG A 262 8.97 -2.96 -21.79
N ASP A 263 9.01 -4.25 -21.52
CA ASP A 263 8.64 -5.34 -22.44
C ASP A 263 7.32 -6.04 -22.06
N LYS A 264 7.00 -6.09 -20.76
CA LYS A 264 5.84 -6.80 -20.20
C LYS A 264 5.00 -5.93 -19.29
N LYS A 265 3.68 -6.17 -19.27
CA LYS A 265 2.79 -5.56 -18.28
C LYS A 265 3.16 -6.04 -16.87
N SER A 266 3.15 -5.12 -15.91
CA SER A 266 3.32 -5.46 -14.49
C SER A 266 2.01 -6.01 -13.92
N GLN A 267 2.12 -6.88 -12.92
CA GLN A 267 1.00 -7.16 -12.05
C GLN A 267 0.82 -5.95 -11.13
N ILE A 268 -0.37 -5.35 -11.16
CA ILE A 268 -0.72 -4.31 -10.20
C ILE A 268 -0.96 -5.02 -8.86
N PRO A 269 -0.31 -4.60 -7.76
CA PRO A 269 -0.65 -5.13 -6.45
C PRO A 269 -2.14 -4.85 -6.20
N GLU A 270 -2.93 -5.88 -6.01
CA GLU A 270 -4.29 -5.70 -5.53
C GLU A 270 -4.19 -5.07 -4.15
N GLU A 271 -4.73 -3.86 -3.98
CA GLU A 271 -5.01 -3.36 -2.64
C GLU A 271 -5.89 -4.41 -1.96
N PRO A 272 -5.62 -4.76 -0.69
CA PRO A 272 -6.50 -5.64 0.03
C PRO A 272 -7.89 -5.01 -0.07
N GLN A 273 -8.77 -5.61 -0.87
CA GLN A 273 -10.16 -5.20 -0.88
C GLN A 273 -10.61 -5.33 0.57
N GLU A 274 -10.83 -4.19 1.23
CA GLU A 274 -11.69 -4.17 2.38
C GLU A 274 -12.96 -4.84 1.90
N THR A 275 -13.09 -6.10 2.23
CA THR A 275 -14.31 -6.84 2.02
C THR A 275 -15.36 -6.08 2.81
N GLN A 276 -16.03 -5.14 2.15
CA GLN A 276 -17.35 -4.69 2.55
C GLN A 276 -18.21 -5.95 2.53
N LYS A 277 -18.12 -6.69 3.62
CA LYS A 277 -19.18 -7.61 3.98
C LYS A 277 -20.40 -6.74 4.22
N THR A 278 -21.13 -6.49 3.15
CA THR A 278 -22.53 -6.10 3.26
C THR A 278 -23.19 -7.20 4.08
N SER A 279 -23.22 -7.02 5.38
CA SER A 279 -24.04 -7.79 6.29
C SER A 279 -25.49 -7.42 6.03
N ARG A 280 -26.08 -8.00 4.96
CA ARG A 280 -27.50 -8.26 4.93
C ARG A 280 -27.76 -9.42 5.89
N LEU A 281 -27.63 -9.16 7.16
CA LEU A 281 -28.21 -9.99 8.21
C LEU A 281 -29.14 -9.11 9.00
N GLY A 282 -30.42 -9.38 8.74
CA GLY A 282 -31.53 -8.79 9.45
C GLY A 282 -31.37 -8.91 10.96
N ASN A 283 -31.76 -7.83 11.55
CA ASN A 283 -32.08 -7.63 12.95
C ASN A 283 -32.70 -8.90 13.58
N ARG A 284 -31.89 -9.68 14.33
CA ARG A 284 -32.38 -10.57 15.40
C ARG A 284 -31.20 -11.15 16.19
N ASN A 285 -31.32 -10.91 17.49
CA ASN A 285 -30.67 -11.56 18.62
C ASN A 285 -29.53 -10.79 19.32
N ARG A 286 -30.02 -9.98 20.26
CA ARG A 286 -29.31 -9.66 21.50
C ARG A 286 -28.90 -10.99 22.16
N ILE A 287 -27.61 -11.27 22.24
CA ILE A 287 -27.13 -12.35 23.08
C ILE A 287 -26.78 -11.74 24.43
N ARG A 288 -27.61 -12.09 25.42
CA ARG A 288 -27.34 -11.90 26.84
C ARG A 288 -26.17 -12.81 27.23
N LEU A 289 -25.12 -12.21 27.76
CA LEU A 289 -24.16 -12.93 28.60
C LEU A 289 -24.85 -13.24 29.94
N ALA A 290 -25.20 -14.48 30.13
CA ALA A 290 -25.57 -15.01 31.45
C ALA A 290 -24.81 -16.31 31.64
N GLY A 291 -23.79 -16.24 32.49
CA GLY A 291 -23.20 -17.43 33.05
C GLY A 291 -24.18 -18.00 34.11
N GLN A 292 -24.65 -19.20 33.88
CA GLN A 292 -25.13 -20.06 34.96
C GLN A 292 -24.72 -21.49 34.68
N LEU A 293 -23.88 -21.99 35.55
CA LEU A 293 -23.64 -23.40 35.74
C LEU A 293 -24.92 -24.04 36.33
N SER A 294 -25.57 -24.89 35.59
CA SER A 294 -26.53 -25.84 36.18
C SER A 294 -26.00 -27.26 36.03
N LYS A 295 -25.86 -27.91 37.17
CA LYS A 295 -25.69 -29.36 37.30
C LYS A 295 -26.99 -30.06 36.86
N GLY A 296 -26.85 -31.13 36.11
CA GLY A 296 -27.86 -32.15 36.03
C GLY A 296 -28.01 -32.82 34.66
N SER A 297 -27.68 -34.05 34.67
CA SER A 297 -28.19 -35.19 33.86
C SER A 297 -27.18 -35.79 32.88
N ARG A 298 -26.71 -36.95 33.31
CA ARG A 298 -26.13 -37.97 32.42
C ARG A 298 -27.28 -38.56 31.60
N GLU A 299 -27.21 -38.38 30.26
CA GLU A 299 -27.66 -39.39 29.31
C GLU A 299 -27.42 -38.94 27.88
N SER A 300 -26.99 -39.88 27.04
CA SER A 300 -26.68 -39.83 25.59
C SER A 300 -25.36 -39.21 25.18
N LEU A 301 -24.33 -40.01 25.26
CA LEU A 301 -23.06 -39.94 24.55
C LEU A 301 -23.23 -40.29 23.06
N ASN A 302 -23.57 -39.33 22.20
CA ASN A 302 -23.26 -39.41 20.75
C ASN A 302 -23.69 -38.11 20.07
N SER A 303 -22.80 -37.17 20.05
CA SER A 303 -22.71 -35.94 19.27
C SER A 303 -22.36 -34.68 20.09
N PHE A 304 -21.22 -34.63 20.72
CA PHE A 304 -20.76 -33.39 21.31
C PHE A 304 -19.89 -32.62 20.30
N ARG A 305 -20.50 -31.69 19.58
CA ARG A 305 -19.78 -30.54 19.04
C ARG A 305 -19.74 -29.46 20.13
N VAL A 306 -18.65 -29.39 20.87
CA VAL A 306 -18.42 -28.26 21.76
C VAL A 306 -17.73 -27.18 20.95
N SER A 307 -18.51 -26.25 20.41
CA SER A 307 -17.96 -25.00 19.88
C SER A 307 -17.98 -23.96 20.99
N ARG A 308 -16.83 -23.62 21.52
CA ARG A 308 -16.69 -22.51 22.46
C ARG A 308 -16.09 -21.31 21.68
N GLN A 309 -16.85 -20.24 21.59
CA GLN A 309 -16.41 -19.00 21.01
C GLN A 309 -15.81 -18.15 22.13
N VAL A 310 -14.56 -17.76 21.99
CA VAL A 310 -13.83 -16.90 22.92
C VAL A 310 -13.41 -15.65 22.16
N GLY A 311 -13.69 -14.48 22.72
CA GLY A 311 -13.25 -13.19 22.20
C GLY A 311 -12.39 -12.49 23.25
N ILE A 312 -11.25 -11.96 22.82
CA ILE A 312 -10.38 -11.08 23.61
C ILE A 312 -10.28 -9.77 22.84
N SER A 313 -10.58 -8.65 23.47
CA SER A 313 -10.37 -7.33 22.90
C SER A 313 -9.53 -6.49 23.87
N THR A 314 -8.51 -5.83 23.32
CA THR A 314 -7.73 -4.79 24.00
C THR A 314 -7.76 -3.56 23.15
N GLY A 315 -8.17 -2.42 23.73
CA GLY A 315 -8.22 -1.17 22.97
C GLY A 315 -8.94 -0.05 23.71
N ARG A 316 -8.86 1.12 23.11
CA ARG A 316 -9.51 2.35 23.56
C ARG A 316 -10.85 2.49 22.82
N GLN A 317 -11.86 2.99 23.52
CA GLN A 317 -13.13 3.38 22.91
C GLN A 317 -13.16 4.90 22.79
N THR A 318 -13.22 5.39 21.56
CA THR A 318 -13.29 6.82 21.29
C THR A 318 -14.73 7.19 20.90
N PRO A 319 -15.45 7.96 21.73
CA PRO A 319 -16.78 8.43 21.38
C PRO A 319 -16.70 9.54 20.34
N VAL A 320 -17.47 9.42 19.26
CA VAL A 320 -17.55 10.39 18.17
C VAL A 320 -19.01 10.78 17.94
N VAL A 321 -19.28 12.07 17.76
CA VAL A 321 -20.60 12.56 17.38
C VAL A 321 -20.79 12.31 15.88
N THR A 322 -21.68 11.41 15.52
CA THR A 322 -21.94 11.04 14.12
C THR A 322 -23.16 11.71 13.51
N GLY A 323 -23.91 12.45 14.29
CA GLY A 323 -25.10 13.16 13.82
C GLY A 323 -25.79 13.94 14.93
N VAL A 324 -26.85 14.66 14.55
CA VAL A 324 -27.73 15.38 15.45
C VAL A 324 -29.17 14.97 15.16
N GLN A 325 -29.91 14.54 16.17
CA GLN A 325 -31.33 14.26 16.05
C GLN A 325 -32.16 15.40 16.60
N ASN A 326 -33.14 15.87 15.80
CA ASN A 326 -34.12 16.83 16.23
C ASN A 326 -35.33 16.08 16.82
N THR A 327 -35.55 16.21 18.11
CA THR A 327 -36.63 15.54 18.85
C THR A 327 -37.89 16.39 19.00
N GLY A 328 -38.15 17.29 18.04
CA GLY A 328 -39.39 18.10 18.03
C GLY A 328 -39.47 19.17 19.10
N GLY A 329 -38.42 19.51 19.78
CA GLY A 329 -38.25 20.55 20.78
C GLY A 329 -37.06 21.48 20.45
N ILE A 330 -36.87 22.49 21.28
CA ILE A 330 -35.88 23.57 21.09
C ILE A 330 -34.40 23.10 21.21
N ALA A 331 -34.16 21.79 21.40
CA ALA A 331 -32.80 21.24 21.57
C ALA A 331 -32.50 20.10 20.62
N ASN A 332 -31.34 20.18 19.97
CA ASN A 332 -30.79 19.12 19.18
C ASN A 332 -29.97 18.15 20.06
N GLN A 333 -30.26 16.85 20.00
CA GLN A 333 -29.46 15.83 20.71
C GLN A 333 -28.35 15.24 19.82
N PRO A 334 -27.11 15.21 20.30
CA PRO A 334 -26.03 14.59 19.54
C PRO A 334 -26.17 13.06 19.53
N VAL A 335 -26.00 12.45 18.36
CA VAL A 335 -25.89 11.00 18.22
C VAL A 335 -24.42 10.64 18.40
N ILE A 336 -24.13 9.93 19.49
CA ILE A 336 -22.78 9.50 19.81
C ILE A 336 -22.58 8.04 19.37
N THR A 337 -21.61 7.81 18.53
CA THR A 337 -21.13 6.47 18.14
C THR A 337 -19.77 6.23 18.74
N VAL A 338 -19.56 5.05 19.32
CA VAL A 338 -18.28 4.67 19.89
C VAL A 338 -17.51 3.87 18.86
N ILE A 339 -16.32 4.37 18.48
CA ILE A 339 -15.39 3.68 17.58
C ILE A 339 -14.38 2.93 18.43
N PRO A 340 -14.34 1.58 18.35
CA PRO A 340 -13.31 0.81 19.04
C PRO A 340 -11.98 0.93 18.30
N GLU A 341 -10.95 1.35 18.99
CA GLU A 341 -9.57 1.29 18.52
C GLU A 341 -8.85 0.16 19.25
N GLY A 342 -8.06 -0.63 18.51
CA GLY A 342 -7.26 -1.67 19.10
C GLY A 342 -7.32 -3.00 18.37
N ILE A 343 -7.04 -4.05 19.10
CA ILE A 343 -6.99 -5.41 18.58
C ILE A 343 -8.12 -6.21 19.18
N SER A 344 -8.95 -6.82 18.34
CA SER A 344 -9.90 -7.81 18.76
C SER A 344 -9.60 -9.16 18.09
N LEU A 345 -9.65 -10.23 18.88
CA LEU A 345 -9.46 -11.59 18.39
C LEU A 345 -10.68 -12.42 18.78
N THR A 346 -11.38 -12.90 17.79
CA THR A 346 -12.47 -13.88 18.00
C THR A 346 -12.01 -15.23 17.49
N GLY A 347 -12.31 -16.29 18.24
CA GLY A 347 -11.91 -17.64 17.86
C GLY A 347 -12.94 -18.69 18.21
N ALA A 348 -13.01 -19.73 17.40
CA ALA A 348 -13.81 -20.91 17.66
C ALA A 348 -12.90 -22.15 17.62
N ALA A 349 -13.02 -23.00 18.64
CA ALA A 349 -12.34 -24.29 18.69
C ALA A 349 -13.36 -25.43 18.53
N VAL A 350 -13.09 -26.34 17.62
CA VAL A 350 -13.89 -27.57 17.43
C VAL A 350 -12.99 -28.76 17.72
N VAL A 351 -13.36 -29.56 18.68
CA VAL A 351 -12.64 -30.79 19.05
C VAL A 351 -13.24 -31.95 18.27
N SER A 352 -12.39 -32.81 17.67
CA SER A 352 -12.84 -34.01 16.98
C SER A 352 -13.56 -34.99 17.98
N PRO A 353 -14.48 -35.86 17.53
CA PRO A 353 -15.18 -36.81 18.39
C PRO A 353 -14.23 -37.75 19.14
N ASP A 354 -13.12 -38.11 18.54
CA ASP A 354 -12.06 -38.96 19.12
C ASP A 354 -11.08 -38.19 20.02
N ARG A 355 -11.29 -36.87 20.20
CA ARG A 355 -10.44 -35.94 21.00
C ARG A 355 -8.97 -35.90 20.61
N ARG A 356 -8.61 -36.37 19.43
CA ARG A 356 -7.23 -36.38 18.94
C ARG A 356 -6.87 -35.09 18.21
N TYR A 357 -7.86 -34.36 17.69
CA TYR A 357 -7.64 -33.17 16.88
C TYR A 357 -8.49 -32.01 17.37
N VAL A 358 -7.92 -30.83 17.32
CA VAL A 358 -8.62 -29.57 17.61
C VAL A 358 -8.51 -28.68 16.36
N ARG A 359 -9.65 -28.29 15.81
CA ARG A 359 -9.72 -27.31 14.75
C ARG A 359 -9.97 -25.93 15.35
N LEU A 360 -9.04 -24.98 15.13
CA LEU A 360 -9.16 -23.61 15.56
C LEU A 360 -9.45 -22.71 14.37
N SER A 361 -10.46 -21.87 14.49
CA SER A 361 -10.75 -20.79 13.56
C SER A 361 -10.60 -19.48 14.31
N LEU A 362 -9.66 -18.61 13.89
CA LEU A 362 -9.34 -17.35 14.53
C LEU A 362 -9.58 -16.20 13.55
N SER A 363 -10.22 -15.14 14.01
CA SER A 363 -10.47 -13.92 13.25
C SER A 363 -9.93 -12.72 14.02
N PRO A 364 -8.70 -12.28 13.75
CA PRO A 364 -8.17 -11.04 14.30
C PRO A 364 -8.77 -9.85 13.56
N GLN A 365 -9.09 -8.79 14.32
CA GLN A 365 -9.46 -7.49 13.79
C GLN A 365 -8.55 -6.44 14.40
N PHE A 366 -8.04 -5.55 13.55
CA PHE A 366 -7.24 -4.40 13.96
C PHE A 366 -7.98 -3.15 13.52
N THR A 367 -8.26 -2.26 14.46
CA THR A 367 -8.93 -0.99 14.18
C THR A 367 -8.06 0.14 14.70
N ASN A 368 -7.74 1.08 13.83
CA ASN A 368 -7.00 2.28 14.17
C ASN A 368 -7.71 3.49 13.57
N VAL A 369 -8.01 4.49 14.40
CA VAL A 369 -8.58 5.75 13.94
C VAL A 369 -7.43 6.66 13.55
N THR A 370 -7.28 6.91 12.25
CA THR A 370 -6.19 7.74 11.73
C THR A 370 -6.52 9.22 11.76
N GLU A 371 -7.80 9.57 11.60
CA GLU A 371 -8.24 10.96 11.57
C GLU A 371 -9.74 11.06 11.86
N ILE A 372 -10.17 12.14 12.54
CA ILE A 372 -11.57 12.45 12.80
C ILE A 372 -11.84 13.85 12.25
N PHE A 373 -12.71 13.97 11.26
CA PHE A 373 -13.15 15.26 10.72
C PHE A 373 -14.38 15.72 11.47
N THR A 374 -14.37 16.96 11.96
CA THR A 374 -15.52 17.60 12.56
C THR A 374 -16.13 18.61 11.59
N PHE A 375 -17.42 18.46 11.32
CA PHE A 375 -18.19 19.43 10.54
C PHE A 375 -19.04 20.27 11.48
N SER A 376 -19.02 21.59 11.30
CA SER A 376 -19.91 22.50 12.01
C SER A 376 -21.08 22.89 11.09
N PHE A 377 -22.29 22.54 11.50
CA PHE A 377 -23.52 22.97 10.82
C PHE A 377 -24.05 24.24 11.51
N MET A 378 -23.26 25.28 11.58
CA MET A 378 -23.80 26.60 11.89
C MET A 378 -24.22 27.27 10.57
N ASN A 379 -25.52 27.34 10.34
CA ASN A 379 -26.07 28.30 9.38
C ASN A 379 -25.89 29.71 9.93
N PRO A 380 -25.54 30.69 9.06
CA PRO A 380 -25.43 32.08 9.46
C PRO A 380 -26.79 32.69 9.88
#